data_2c1cb86da25aa8b7f7056fb8c413b2e5
#
_entry.id   2c1cb86da25aa8b7f7056fb8c413b2e5
#
_cell.length_a   1.000
_cell.length_b   1.000
_cell.length_c   1.000
_cell.angle_alpha   90.00
_cell.angle_beta   90.00
_cell.angle_gamma   90.00
#
_symmetry.space_group_name_H-M   'P 1'
#
loop_
_entity.id
_entity.type
_entity.pdbx_description
1 polymer ?
#
loop_
_entity_poly.entity_id
_entity_poly.type
_entity_poly.pdbx_seq_one_letter_code
_entity_poly.pdbx_strand_id
1 'polypeptide(L)'
;KVKEGLKKSFVVYFGTTLNDTCEYADLIIPSSSFLSKKDVRLSYGHEFKAISEVVVPKNENSISEYELANYLLEKFNFDKLKDEDEVISYYANHKPDLKDFDTFEFIEEVEIEPLYKDKTSDNFYFITAKSKNSLNSQFAKDDFVYLHSSTNFKDNDNVTISSKYGSAKFIVKINDDIKSDCVFLFAGNKNANYLTPFDEDESSNSAMYQEVLVEIELS
;
A
#
# COMPACT_ATOMS: atom_id res chain seq x y z
N LYS A 1 -6.79 -16.89 -3.15
CA LYS A 1 -8.19 -16.45 -3.41
C LYS A 1 -8.24 -15.34 -4.47
N VAL A 2 -7.48 -14.21 -4.33
CA VAL A 2 -7.52 -13.08 -5.29
C VAL A 2 -7.15 -13.53 -6.70
N LYS A 3 -6.00 -14.18 -6.89
CA LYS A 3 -5.55 -14.69 -8.19
C LYS A 3 -6.57 -15.64 -8.84
N GLU A 4 -7.22 -16.49 -8.06
CA GLU A 4 -8.28 -17.38 -8.57
C GLU A 4 -9.57 -16.64 -8.94
N GLY A 5 -9.86 -15.52 -8.27
CA GLY A 5 -10.95 -14.62 -8.65
C GLY A 5 -10.66 -13.93 -9.98
N LEU A 6 -9.47 -13.35 -10.13
CA LEU A 6 -9.05 -12.69 -11.37
C LEU A 6 -9.14 -13.61 -12.60
N LYS A 7 -8.70 -14.87 -12.47
CA LYS A 7 -8.79 -15.87 -13.56
C LYS A 7 -10.23 -16.19 -14.01
N LYS A 8 -11.24 -15.90 -13.20
CA LYS A 8 -12.65 -16.18 -13.46
C LYS A 8 -13.46 -14.94 -13.85
N SER A 9 -12.84 -13.78 -13.90
CA SER A 9 -13.47 -12.50 -14.16
C SER A 9 -12.93 -11.89 -15.45
N PHE A 10 -13.73 -11.05 -16.13
CA PHE A 10 -13.20 -10.13 -17.12
C PHE A 10 -12.49 -9.01 -16.38
N VAL A 11 -11.18 -8.89 -16.55
CA VAL A 11 -10.34 -7.99 -15.79
C VAL A 11 -9.92 -6.80 -16.64
N VAL A 12 -10.30 -5.61 -16.20
CA VAL A 12 -9.81 -4.35 -16.77
C VAL A 12 -8.75 -3.78 -15.82
N TYR A 13 -7.55 -3.60 -16.31
CA TYR A 13 -6.48 -2.93 -15.59
C TYR A 13 -6.40 -1.47 -16.06
N PHE A 14 -6.51 -0.54 -15.11
CA PHE A 14 -6.33 0.89 -15.34
C PHE A 14 -5.20 1.39 -14.44
N GLY A 15 -4.08 1.79 -15.02
CA GLY A 15 -2.91 2.16 -14.23
C GLY A 15 -1.81 2.86 -15.00
N THR A 16 -0.91 3.49 -14.26
CA THR A 16 0.21 4.28 -14.80
C THR A 16 1.43 3.43 -15.17
N THR A 17 1.55 2.23 -14.61
CA THR A 17 2.68 1.30 -14.84
C THR A 17 2.16 -0.12 -14.90
N LEU A 18 2.84 -0.95 -15.68
CA LEU A 18 2.55 -2.39 -15.69
C LEU A 18 3.04 -3.04 -14.39
N ASN A 19 2.23 -3.94 -13.84
CA ASN A 19 2.56 -4.75 -12.67
C ASN A 19 1.99 -6.16 -12.83
N ASP A 20 2.19 -7.03 -11.82
CA ASP A 20 1.78 -8.43 -11.86
C ASP A 20 0.26 -8.63 -12.09
N THR A 21 -0.58 -7.64 -11.81
CA THR A 21 -2.03 -7.71 -12.09
C THR A 21 -2.30 -7.72 -13.59
N CYS A 22 -1.43 -7.10 -14.39
CA CYS A 22 -1.57 -7.07 -15.85
C CYS A 22 -1.50 -8.47 -16.49
N GLU A 23 -0.88 -9.45 -15.80
CA GLU A 23 -0.86 -10.84 -16.28
C GLU A 23 -2.25 -11.50 -16.32
N TYR A 24 -3.21 -10.90 -15.59
CA TYR A 24 -4.59 -11.37 -15.51
C TYR A 24 -5.56 -10.46 -16.25
N ALA A 25 -5.08 -9.37 -16.85
CA ALA A 25 -5.94 -8.38 -17.47
C ALA A 25 -6.34 -8.80 -18.90
N ASP A 26 -7.65 -8.74 -19.17
CA ASP A 26 -8.21 -8.89 -20.52
C ASP A 26 -8.12 -7.58 -21.31
N LEU A 27 -8.12 -6.44 -20.57
CA LEU A 27 -7.99 -5.10 -21.15
C LEU A 27 -7.08 -4.24 -20.26
N ILE A 28 -6.10 -3.59 -20.87
CA ILE A 28 -5.23 -2.61 -20.20
C ILE A 28 -5.51 -1.23 -20.75
N ILE A 29 -5.87 -0.30 -19.86
CA ILE A 29 -6.10 1.10 -20.15
C ILE A 29 -5.00 1.92 -19.46
N PRO A 30 -4.12 2.62 -20.19
CA PRO A 30 -3.10 3.48 -19.60
C PRO A 30 -3.72 4.68 -18.88
N SER A 31 -3.41 4.84 -17.61
CA SER A 31 -3.80 6.00 -16.81
C SER A 31 -2.81 7.15 -16.97
N SER A 32 -3.33 8.37 -16.95
CA SER A 32 -2.52 9.58 -16.91
C SER A 32 -1.74 9.65 -15.58
N SER A 33 -0.48 10.09 -15.66
CA SER A 33 0.32 10.36 -14.47
C SER A 33 -0.31 11.47 -13.63
N PHE A 34 -0.11 11.42 -12.32
CA PHE A 34 -0.51 12.50 -11.41
C PHE A 34 0.17 13.85 -11.72
N LEU A 35 1.28 13.85 -12.46
CA LEU A 35 1.95 15.07 -12.94
C LEU A 35 1.31 15.65 -14.22
N SER A 36 0.48 14.87 -14.92
CA SER A 36 -0.12 15.26 -16.19
C SER A 36 -1.62 15.50 -16.13
N LYS A 37 -2.17 15.68 -14.94
CA LYS A 37 -3.56 16.01 -14.68
C LYS A 37 -3.69 16.94 -13.48
N LYS A 38 -4.80 17.67 -13.38
CA LYS A 38 -5.18 18.38 -12.17
C LYS A 38 -5.66 17.41 -11.10
N ASP A 39 -5.47 17.75 -9.84
CA ASP A 39 -5.96 16.97 -8.72
C ASP A 39 -6.06 17.81 -7.45
N VAL A 40 -6.81 17.34 -6.45
CA VAL A 40 -6.87 17.94 -5.11
C VAL A 40 -6.10 17.07 -4.14
N ARG A 41 -5.06 17.63 -3.56
CA ARG A 41 -4.26 16.95 -2.53
C ARG A 41 -4.86 17.18 -1.16
N LEU A 42 -5.16 16.10 -0.48
CA LEU A 42 -5.66 16.05 0.89
C LEU A 42 -4.58 15.50 1.82
N SER A 43 -4.69 15.80 3.11
CA SER A 43 -3.84 15.24 4.15
C SER A 43 -4.67 14.59 5.25
N TYR A 44 -4.12 13.58 5.88
CA TYR A 44 -4.70 13.00 7.09
C TYR A 44 -4.43 13.80 8.36
N GLY A 45 -3.35 14.60 8.37
CA GLY A 45 -2.86 15.26 9.57
C GLY A 45 -3.33 16.71 9.73
N HIS A 46 -4.00 17.27 8.71
CA HIS A 46 -4.46 18.67 8.74
C HIS A 46 -5.53 18.93 7.68
N GLU A 47 -6.25 20.03 7.81
CA GLU A 47 -7.34 20.43 6.89
C GLU A 47 -6.86 21.17 5.62
N PHE A 48 -5.57 21.44 5.50
CA PHE A 48 -5.05 22.13 4.32
C PHE A 48 -5.20 21.27 3.08
N LYS A 49 -5.68 21.87 2.02
CA LYS A 49 -5.84 21.30 0.70
C LYS A 49 -5.04 22.09 -0.31
N ALA A 50 -4.54 21.43 -1.34
CA ALA A 50 -3.84 22.07 -2.42
C ALA A 50 -4.32 21.51 -3.75
N ILE A 51 -4.48 22.38 -4.74
CA ILE A 51 -4.73 21.98 -6.14
C ILE A 51 -3.36 21.71 -6.77
N SER A 52 -3.21 20.52 -7.37
CA SER A 52 -2.07 20.20 -8.22
C SER A 52 -2.39 20.59 -9.65
N GLU A 53 -1.55 21.45 -10.21
CA GLU A 53 -1.62 21.80 -11.64
C GLU A 53 -0.85 20.79 -12.50
N VAL A 54 -1.13 20.80 -13.80
CA VAL A 54 -0.41 19.98 -14.78
C VAL A 54 1.04 20.44 -14.88
N VAL A 55 1.98 19.54 -14.62
CA VAL A 55 3.42 19.80 -14.63
C VAL A 55 4.08 19.30 -15.93
N VAL A 56 3.61 18.18 -16.44
CA VAL A 56 4.12 17.57 -17.68
C VAL A 56 2.98 17.30 -18.66
N PRO A 57 3.25 17.35 -19.97
CA PRO A 57 2.22 17.01 -20.96
C PRO A 57 1.68 15.61 -20.74
N LYS A 58 0.38 15.44 -20.96
CA LYS A 58 -0.29 14.15 -20.94
C LYS A 58 0.20 13.29 -22.11
N ASN A 59 0.43 12.01 -21.86
CA ASN A 59 0.68 11.05 -22.94
C ASN A 59 -0.60 10.85 -23.76
N GLU A 60 -0.48 10.90 -25.08
CA GLU A 60 -1.61 10.79 -26.02
C GLU A 60 -2.43 9.49 -25.87
N ASN A 61 -1.76 8.42 -25.43
CA ASN A 61 -2.39 7.12 -25.23
C ASN A 61 -2.91 6.89 -23.80
N SER A 62 -2.89 7.91 -22.94
CA SER A 62 -3.38 7.80 -21.57
C SER A 62 -4.64 8.63 -21.36
N ILE A 63 -5.48 8.18 -20.43
CA ILE A 63 -6.68 8.91 -20.01
C ILE A 63 -6.66 9.12 -18.49
N SER A 64 -7.30 10.18 -18.02
CA SER A 64 -7.49 10.42 -16.59
C SER A 64 -8.66 9.60 -16.04
N GLU A 65 -8.75 9.50 -14.72
CA GLU A 65 -9.90 8.89 -14.04
C GLU A 65 -11.20 9.65 -14.36
N TYR A 66 -11.12 10.97 -14.45
CA TYR A 66 -12.25 11.82 -14.85
C TYR A 66 -12.75 11.49 -16.28
N GLU A 67 -11.83 11.37 -17.24
CA GLU A 67 -12.17 11.01 -18.62
C GLU A 67 -12.76 9.60 -18.72
N LEU A 68 -12.16 8.62 -18.00
CA LEU A 68 -12.68 7.25 -17.96
C LEU A 68 -14.07 7.21 -17.34
N ALA A 69 -14.29 7.91 -16.23
CA ALA A 69 -15.57 7.97 -15.56
C ALA A 69 -16.66 8.55 -16.49
N ASN A 70 -16.39 9.67 -17.14
CA ASN A 70 -17.34 10.28 -18.09
C ASN A 70 -17.63 9.39 -19.29
N TYR A 71 -16.62 8.69 -19.82
CA TYR A 71 -16.82 7.72 -20.89
C TYR A 71 -17.78 6.60 -20.45
N LEU A 72 -17.57 6.04 -19.26
CA LEU A 72 -18.43 4.96 -18.74
C LEU A 72 -19.85 5.46 -18.44
N LEU A 73 -19.98 6.62 -17.81
CA LEU A 73 -21.30 7.23 -17.55
C LEU A 73 -22.11 7.41 -18.82
N GLU A 74 -21.50 7.94 -19.87
CA GLU A 74 -22.12 8.09 -21.18
C GLU A 74 -22.55 6.74 -21.78
N LYS A 75 -21.67 5.73 -21.71
CA LYS A 75 -21.96 4.38 -22.25
C LYS A 75 -23.10 3.68 -21.54
N PHE A 76 -23.26 3.94 -20.24
CA PHE A 76 -24.34 3.36 -19.43
C PHE A 76 -25.57 4.27 -19.32
N ASN A 77 -25.67 5.37 -20.11
CA ASN A 77 -26.75 6.35 -20.10
C ASN A 77 -26.99 7.02 -18.74
N PHE A 78 -25.91 7.28 -18.00
CA PHE A 78 -25.94 8.13 -16.81
C PHE A 78 -25.53 9.57 -17.18
N ASP A 79 -25.91 10.52 -16.33
CA ASP A 79 -25.46 11.90 -16.46
C ASP A 79 -23.93 11.99 -16.30
N LYS A 80 -23.28 12.77 -17.16
CA LYS A 80 -21.84 13.03 -17.04
C LYS A 80 -21.54 13.81 -15.76
N LEU A 81 -20.31 13.65 -15.30
CA LEU A 81 -19.79 14.53 -14.26
C LEU A 81 -19.79 15.97 -14.75
N LYS A 82 -19.86 16.91 -13.82
CA LYS A 82 -19.63 18.32 -14.09
C LYS A 82 -18.26 18.53 -14.75
N ASP A 83 -18.03 19.74 -15.25
CA ASP A 83 -16.72 20.13 -15.76
C ASP A 83 -15.60 19.81 -14.76
N GLU A 84 -14.44 19.42 -15.26
CA GLU A 84 -13.32 18.97 -14.41
C GLU A 84 -12.91 20.06 -13.42
N ASP A 85 -12.86 21.32 -13.83
CA ASP A 85 -12.52 22.44 -12.95
C ASP A 85 -13.60 22.67 -11.87
N GLU A 86 -14.87 22.42 -12.16
CA GLU A 86 -15.94 22.45 -11.15
C GLU A 86 -15.79 21.32 -10.13
N VAL A 87 -15.45 20.12 -10.58
CA VAL A 87 -15.21 18.97 -9.69
C VAL A 87 -14.02 19.26 -8.78
N ILE A 88 -12.91 19.72 -9.32
CA ILE A 88 -11.71 20.11 -8.57
C ILE A 88 -12.03 21.20 -7.54
N SER A 89 -12.75 22.24 -7.98
CA SER A 89 -13.16 23.35 -7.11
C SER A 89 -14.07 22.88 -5.97
N TYR A 90 -15.00 21.97 -6.26
CA TYR A 90 -15.87 21.41 -5.23
C TYR A 90 -15.04 20.71 -4.13
N TYR A 91 -14.14 19.79 -4.49
CA TYR A 91 -13.34 19.06 -3.50
C TYR A 91 -12.30 19.93 -2.80
N ALA A 92 -11.75 20.93 -3.48
CA ALA A 92 -10.82 21.87 -2.86
C ALA A 92 -11.50 22.73 -1.77
N ASN A 93 -12.76 23.09 -1.96
CA ASN A 93 -13.51 23.96 -1.06
C ASN A 93 -14.44 23.21 -0.10
N HIS A 94 -14.72 21.91 -0.37
CA HIS A 94 -15.58 21.12 0.48
C HIS A 94 -14.95 20.92 1.86
N LYS A 95 -15.66 21.27 2.90
CA LYS A 95 -15.30 20.93 4.28
C LYS A 95 -16.14 19.74 4.69
N PRO A 96 -15.53 18.68 5.24
CA PRO A 96 -16.31 17.59 5.80
C PRO A 96 -17.14 18.11 6.97
N ASP A 97 -18.34 17.59 7.11
CA ASP A 97 -19.13 17.80 8.32
C ASP A 97 -18.43 17.07 9.47
N LEU A 98 -17.60 17.81 10.20
CA LEU A 98 -17.02 17.30 11.42
C LEU A 98 -18.14 17.28 12.47
N LYS A 99 -18.39 16.11 13.03
CA LYS A 99 -19.23 16.02 14.21
C LYS A 99 -18.51 16.69 15.36
N ASP A 100 -19.16 17.64 16.01
CA ASP A 100 -18.66 18.19 17.25
C ASP A 100 -18.57 17.06 18.30
N PHE A 101 -17.38 16.84 18.84
CA PHE A 101 -17.20 15.96 19.97
C PHE A 101 -17.42 16.79 21.24
N ASP A 102 -18.55 16.56 21.91
CA ASP A 102 -18.94 17.34 23.09
C ASP A 102 -18.06 17.06 24.30
N THR A 103 -17.45 15.90 24.39
CA THR A 103 -16.60 15.51 25.53
C THR A 103 -15.49 14.54 25.13
N PHE A 104 -14.31 14.72 25.76
CA PHE A 104 -13.26 13.71 25.79
C PHE A 104 -13.18 13.17 27.22
N GLU A 105 -13.38 11.86 27.38
CA GLU A 105 -13.02 11.18 28.61
C GLU A 105 -11.57 10.69 28.47
N PHE A 106 -10.70 11.13 29.40
CA PHE A 106 -9.37 10.55 29.52
C PHE A 106 -9.48 9.23 30.28
N ILE A 107 -8.99 8.17 29.66
CA ILE A 107 -8.82 6.91 30.36
C ILE A 107 -7.58 7.07 31.25
N GLU A 108 -7.76 7.08 32.56
CA GLU A 108 -6.65 7.30 33.52
C GLU A 108 -5.70 6.10 33.59
N GLU A 109 -6.19 4.89 33.33
CA GLU A 109 -5.39 3.68 33.31
C GLU A 109 -5.69 2.87 32.04
N VAL A 110 -4.67 2.60 31.24
CA VAL A 110 -4.72 1.68 30.11
C VAL A 110 -3.86 0.47 30.42
N GLU A 111 -4.46 -0.67 30.65
CA GLU A 111 -3.73 -1.92 30.74
C GLU A 111 -3.29 -2.34 29.32
N ILE A 112 -1.98 -2.16 29.05
CA ILE A 112 -1.41 -2.55 27.75
C ILE A 112 -0.99 -4.00 27.85
N GLU A 113 -1.74 -4.88 27.25
CA GLU A 113 -1.31 -6.27 27.06
C GLU A 113 -0.25 -6.34 25.96
N PRO A 114 0.85 -7.09 26.16
CA PRO A 114 1.83 -7.29 25.11
C PRO A 114 1.19 -7.98 23.90
N LEU A 115 1.36 -7.41 22.71
CA LEU A 115 0.80 -7.90 21.45
C LEU A 115 1.16 -9.36 21.12
N TYR A 116 2.34 -9.81 21.59
CA TYR A 116 2.83 -11.17 21.33
C TYR A 116 3.39 -11.79 22.61
N LYS A 117 2.54 -12.56 23.28
CA LYS A 117 2.95 -13.36 24.48
C LYS A 117 3.85 -14.55 24.08
N ASP A 118 3.79 -14.98 22.83
CA ASP A 118 4.40 -16.22 22.34
C ASP A 118 5.72 -16.01 21.58
N LYS A 119 6.33 -14.81 21.65
CA LYS A 119 7.63 -14.55 21.03
C LYS A 119 8.73 -15.39 21.70
N THR A 120 9.39 -16.24 20.92
CA THR A 120 10.57 -17.01 21.34
C THR A 120 11.85 -16.31 20.87
N SER A 121 13.02 -16.80 21.29
CA SER A 121 14.33 -16.31 20.82
C SER A 121 14.53 -16.51 19.32
N ASP A 122 13.81 -17.45 18.71
CA ASP A 122 14.00 -17.87 17.31
C ASP A 122 13.05 -17.13 16.37
N ASN A 123 12.10 -16.35 16.91
CA ASN A 123 11.17 -15.56 16.12
C ASN A 123 11.62 -14.09 16.00
N PHE A 124 11.33 -13.51 14.87
CA PHE A 124 11.55 -12.10 14.56
C PHE A 124 10.22 -11.39 14.34
N TYR A 125 10.16 -10.11 14.66
CA TYR A 125 9.06 -9.25 14.22
C TYR A 125 9.24 -8.85 12.76
N PHE A 126 8.27 -9.16 11.93
CA PHE A 126 8.25 -8.75 10.54
C PHE A 126 7.67 -7.33 10.43
N ILE A 127 8.48 -6.39 9.95
CA ILE A 127 8.16 -4.97 9.86
C ILE A 127 8.26 -4.50 8.42
N THR A 128 7.28 -3.72 7.98
CA THR A 128 7.31 -3.09 6.67
C THR A 128 7.17 -1.57 6.77
N ALA A 129 7.88 -0.82 5.93
CA ALA A 129 7.70 0.62 5.82
C ALA A 129 7.84 1.10 4.37
N LYS A 130 7.33 2.28 4.10
CA LYS A 130 7.45 2.89 2.76
C LYS A 130 8.89 3.36 2.52
N SER A 131 9.40 3.11 1.32
CA SER A 131 10.64 3.71 0.86
C SER A 131 10.41 5.14 0.37
N LYS A 132 11.38 6.02 0.59
CA LYS A 132 11.39 7.36 -0.02
C LYS A 132 11.54 7.35 -1.54
N ASN A 133 11.97 6.24 -2.11
CA ASN A 133 12.31 6.10 -3.52
C ASN A 133 11.24 5.33 -4.31
N SER A 134 10.14 4.93 -3.69
CA SER A 134 9.08 4.18 -4.34
C SER A 134 7.70 4.56 -3.82
N LEU A 135 6.71 4.45 -4.69
CA LEU A 135 5.30 4.54 -4.33
C LEU A 135 4.72 3.11 -4.33
N ASN A 136 4.81 2.43 -3.18
CA ASN A 136 4.40 1.04 -3.04
C ASN A 136 5.06 0.15 -4.13
N SER A 137 4.28 -0.44 -5.03
CA SER A 137 4.78 -1.30 -6.12
C SER A 137 5.26 -0.54 -7.36
N GLN A 138 5.21 0.79 -7.36
CA GLN A 138 5.62 1.63 -8.48
C GLN A 138 7.07 2.10 -8.33
N PHE A 139 7.73 2.39 -9.46
CA PHE A 139 9.10 2.88 -9.53
C PHE A 139 10.15 1.89 -9.00
N ALA A 140 11.20 2.41 -8.36
CA ALA A 140 12.30 1.57 -7.87
C ALA A 140 11.80 0.64 -6.76
N LYS A 141 12.00 -0.66 -6.95
CA LYS A 141 11.68 -1.69 -5.97
C LYS A 141 12.95 -2.11 -5.25
N ASP A 142 12.79 -2.39 -3.97
CA ASP A 142 13.81 -3.03 -3.15
C ASP A 142 13.30 -4.43 -2.81
N ASP A 143 13.98 -5.44 -3.34
CA ASP A 143 13.60 -6.84 -3.16
C ASP A 143 14.36 -7.53 -2.01
N PHE A 144 15.16 -6.76 -1.27
CA PHE A 144 15.91 -7.27 -0.13
C PHE A 144 15.05 -7.32 1.14
N VAL A 145 15.42 -8.27 2.01
CA VAL A 145 15.04 -8.25 3.42
C VAL A 145 16.24 -7.82 4.25
N TYR A 146 16.01 -6.92 5.19
CA TYR A 146 17.06 -6.34 6.01
C TYR A 146 17.07 -6.97 7.38
N LEU A 147 18.27 -7.38 7.84
CA LEU A 147 18.53 -7.98 9.13
C LEU A 147 19.68 -7.25 9.82
N HIS A 148 19.68 -7.28 11.15
CA HIS A 148 20.79 -6.76 11.95
C HIS A 148 22.02 -7.70 11.87
N SER A 149 23.24 -7.16 11.94
CA SER A 149 24.49 -7.93 11.85
C SER A 149 24.70 -8.93 13.01
N SER A 150 23.98 -8.78 14.12
CA SER A 150 24.02 -9.77 15.22
C SER A 150 23.31 -11.08 14.91
N THR A 151 22.60 -11.18 13.79
CA THR A 151 22.05 -12.44 13.32
C THR A 151 23.14 -13.30 12.66
N ASN A 152 22.89 -14.61 12.49
CA ASN A 152 23.84 -15.50 11.84
C ASN A 152 23.83 -15.42 10.30
N PHE A 153 23.07 -14.48 9.72
CA PHE A 153 22.93 -14.29 8.27
C PHE A 153 23.95 -13.27 7.75
N LYS A 154 24.20 -13.33 6.43
CA LYS A 154 25.15 -12.45 5.72
C LYS A 154 24.49 -11.81 4.51
N ASP A 155 25.10 -10.74 4.03
CA ASP A 155 24.71 -10.12 2.75
C ASP A 155 24.66 -11.15 1.62
N ASN A 156 23.57 -11.09 0.87
CA ASN A 156 23.25 -11.96 -0.27
C ASN A 156 22.91 -13.42 0.09
N ASP A 157 22.74 -13.75 1.35
CA ASP A 157 22.17 -15.05 1.72
C ASP A 157 20.76 -15.16 1.14
N ASN A 158 20.46 -16.34 0.57
CA ASN A 158 19.09 -16.68 0.18
C ASN A 158 18.41 -17.32 1.39
N VAL A 159 17.29 -16.75 1.81
CA VAL A 159 16.54 -17.21 2.97
C VAL A 159 15.09 -17.49 2.63
N THR A 160 14.53 -18.43 3.33
CA THR A 160 13.07 -18.65 3.40
C THR A 160 12.58 -18.06 4.71
N ILE A 161 11.63 -17.15 4.62
CA ILE A 161 10.96 -16.58 5.79
C ILE A 161 9.57 -17.18 5.86
N SER A 162 9.18 -17.64 7.03
CA SER A 162 7.91 -18.29 7.29
C SER A 162 7.15 -17.64 8.43
N SER A 163 5.86 -17.53 8.30
CA SER A 163 4.91 -17.14 9.34
C SER A 163 3.80 -18.19 9.45
N LYS A 164 2.90 -18.03 10.39
CA LYS A 164 1.68 -18.88 10.45
C LYS A 164 0.76 -18.74 9.23
N TYR A 165 0.98 -17.75 8.38
CA TYR A 165 0.15 -17.47 7.21
C TYR A 165 0.74 -18.02 5.90
N GLY A 166 2.06 -18.23 5.85
CA GLY A 166 2.74 -18.76 4.69
C GLY A 166 4.24 -18.51 4.72
N SER A 167 4.90 -18.75 3.59
CA SER A 167 6.34 -18.59 3.45
C SER A 167 6.71 -17.96 2.11
N ALA A 168 7.87 -17.30 2.08
CA ALA A 168 8.42 -16.71 0.86
C ALA A 168 9.95 -16.64 0.92
N LYS A 169 10.57 -16.56 -0.26
CA LYS A 169 12.03 -16.45 -0.41
C LYS A 169 12.47 -15.01 -0.57
N PHE A 170 13.60 -14.69 0.04
CA PHE A 170 14.20 -13.36 0.02
C PHE A 170 15.71 -13.42 -0.07
N ILE A 171 16.34 -12.30 -0.39
CA ILE A 171 17.77 -12.09 -0.35
C ILE A 171 18.06 -11.16 0.83
N VAL A 172 19.01 -11.54 1.67
CA VAL A 172 19.38 -10.78 2.86
C VAL A 172 20.28 -9.60 2.51
N LYS A 173 20.06 -8.50 3.19
CA LYS A 173 20.97 -7.37 3.30
C LYS A 173 21.15 -6.98 4.77
N ILE A 174 22.40 -6.87 5.20
CA ILE A 174 22.70 -6.50 6.59
C ILE A 174 22.58 -4.98 6.75
N ASN A 175 21.89 -4.57 7.82
CA ASN A 175 21.74 -3.16 8.19
C ASN A 175 21.61 -3.03 9.70
N ASP A 176 22.57 -2.39 10.34
CA ASP A 176 22.63 -2.21 11.80
C ASP A 176 21.66 -1.15 12.33
N ASP A 177 20.98 -0.40 11.46
CA ASP A 177 19.87 0.46 11.84
C ASP A 177 18.58 -0.34 12.16
N ILE A 178 18.56 -1.64 11.83
CA ILE A 178 17.43 -2.52 12.12
C ILE A 178 17.63 -3.13 13.50
N LYS A 179 16.56 -3.19 14.30
CA LYS A 179 16.59 -3.83 15.61
C LYS A 179 16.89 -5.33 15.47
N SER A 180 17.69 -5.89 16.37
CA SER A 180 18.23 -7.25 16.28
C SER A 180 17.18 -8.38 16.28
N ASP A 181 15.98 -8.10 16.76
CA ASP A 181 14.85 -9.02 16.78
C ASP A 181 13.80 -8.74 15.71
N CYS A 182 14.15 -7.93 14.71
CA CYS A 182 13.27 -7.56 13.61
C CYS A 182 13.80 -8.03 12.26
N VAL A 183 12.85 -8.33 11.37
CA VAL A 183 13.04 -8.48 9.93
C VAL A 183 12.34 -7.33 9.26
N PHE A 184 13.05 -6.56 8.48
CA PHE A 184 12.51 -5.39 7.83
C PHE A 184 12.54 -5.54 6.30
N LEU A 185 11.50 -5.05 5.64
CA LEU A 185 11.52 -4.85 4.19
C LEU A 185 10.71 -3.61 3.79
N PHE A 186 11.02 -3.05 2.64
CA PHE A 186 10.26 -1.94 2.10
C PHE A 186 8.93 -2.41 1.49
N ALA A 187 7.86 -1.67 1.78
CA ALA A 187 6.53 -1.93 1.23
C ALA A 187 6.55 -1.93 -0.30
N GLY A 188 5.73 -2.79 -0.90
CA GLY A 188 5.68 -3.02 -2.34
C GLY A 188 6.49 -4.23 -2.81
N ASN A 189 7.22 -4.90 -1.92
CA ASN A 189 7.79 -6.21 -2.20
C ASN A 189 6.66 -7.22 -2.40
N LYS A 190 6.67 -7.92 -3.55
CA LYS A 190 5.61 -8.87 -3.95
C LYS A 190 5.44 -10.05 -3.01
N ASN A 191 6.48 -10.39 -2.26
CA ASN A 191 6.52 -11.55 -1.38
C ASN A 191 6.03 -11.24 0.04
N ALA A 192 5.96 -9.95 0.44
CA ALA A 192 5.53 -9.53 1.77
C ALA A 192 4.16 -10.10 2.16
N ASN A 193 3.21 -10.05 1.24
CA ASN A 193 1.84 -10.47 1.50
C ASN A 193 1.65 -11.99 1.68
N TYR A 194 2.66 -12.81 1.42
CA TYR A 194 2.60 -14.23 1.78
C TYR A 194 2.82 -14.48 3.26
N LEU A 195 3.39 -13.50 3.97
CA LEU A 195 3.73 -13.61 5.39
C LEU A 195 2.71 -12.96 6.30
N THR A 196 1.78 -12.17 5.77
CA THR A 196 0.85 -11.35 6.54
C THR A 196 -0.57 -11.94 6.55
N PRO A 197 -1.37 -11.66 7.60
CA PRO A 197 -2.76 -12.11 7.68
C PRO A 197 -3.64 -11.44 6.61
N PHE A 198 -4.82 -12.01 6.42
CA PHE A 198 -5.93 -11.40 5.70
C PHE A 198 -6.94 -10.73 6.64
N ASP A 199 -6.58 -10.65 7.92
CA ASP A 199 -7.44 -10.13 8.95
C ASP A 199 -7.35 -8.60 8.98
N GLU A 200 -8.42 -7.99 9.44
CA GLU A 200 -8.52 -6.56 9.67
C GLU A 200 -8.68 -6.28 11.17
N ASP A 201 -8.19 -5.16 11.61
CA ASP A 201 -8.40 -4.66 12.95
C ASP A 201 -9.85 -4.21 13.13
N GLU A 202 -10.55 -4.77 14.10
CA GLU A 202 -11.98 -4.53 14.32
C GLU A 202 -12.30 -3.06 14.64
N SER A 203 -11.35 -2.31 15.20
CA SER A 203 -11.56 -0.92 15.59
C SER A 203 -11.33 0.06 14.45
N SER A 204 -10.39 -0.24 13.57
CA SER A 204 -9.95 0.67 12.50
C SER A 204 -10.32 0.20 11.10
N ASN A 205 -10.78 -1.04 10.94
CA ASN A 205 -10.96 -1.73 9.65
C ASN A 205 -9.69 -1.67 8.77
N SER A 206 -8.52 -1.63 9.41
CA SER A 206 -7.24 -1.59 8.73
C SER A 206 -6.60 -2.97 8.65
N ALA A 207 -5.83 -3.23 7.59
CA ALA A 207 -5.15 -4.50 7.43
C ALA A 207 -4.05 -4.68 8.51
N MET A 208 -4.09 -5.81 9.20
CA MET A 208 -3.12 -6.18 10.23
C MET A 208 -1.86 -6.79 9.59
N TYR A 209 -0.96 -5.97 9.08
CA TYR A 209 0.21 -6.43 8.33
C TYR A 209 1.56 -6.11 8.98
N GLN A 210 1.55 -5.55 10.18
CA GLN A 210 2.76 -5.22 10.94
C GLN A 210 2.99 -6.22 12.09
N GLU A 211 4.24 -6.32 12.55
CA GLU A 211 4.65 -7.07 13.73
C GLU A 211 4.27 -8.55 13.73
N VAL A 212 4.10 -9.13 12.56
CA VAL A 212 3.87 -10.58 12.42
C VAL A 212 5.12 -11.32 12.86
N LEU A 213 4.96 -12.38 13.65
CA LEU A 213 6.09 -13.23 14.02
C LEU A 213 6.48 -14.13 12.85
N VAL A 214 7.78 -14.15 12.55
CA VAL A 214 8.38 -14.95 11.48
C VAL A 214 9.60 -15.73 11.95
N GLU A 215 9.86 -16.82 11.28
CA GLU A 215 11.09 -17.62 11.38
C GLU A 215 11.89 -17.48 10.08
N ILE A 216 13.22 -17.59 10.18
CA ILE A 216 14.12 -17.43 9.04
C ILE A 216 15.04 -18.65 8.95
N GLU A 217 15.14 -19.21 7.76
CA GLU A 217 16.04 -20.34 7.46
C GLU A 217 16.84 -20.05 6.18
N LEU A 218 18.07 -20.53 6.11
CA LEU A 218 18.82 -20.54 4.84
C LEU A 218 18.10 -21.43 3.81
N SER A 219 18.00 -20.95 2.57
CA SER A 219 17.30 -21.64 1.49
C SER A 219 18.21 -22.59 0.73
#